data_08e4a77d9f63a8189916a310bff21493
#
_entry.id   08e4a77d9f63a8189916a310bff21493
#
_cell.length_a   1.000
_cell.length_b   1.000
_cell.length_c   1.000
_cell.angle_alpha   90.00
_cell.angle_beta   90.00
_cell.angle_gamma   90.00
#
_symmetry.space_group_name_H-M   'P 1'
#
loop_
_entity.id
_entity.type
_entity.pdbx_description
1 polymer ?
#
loop_
_entity_poly.entity_id
_entity_poly.type
_entity_poly.pdbx_seq_one_letter_code
_entity_poly.pdbx_strand_id
1 'polypeptide(L)'
;MSNLKKILLSLMIMGTTVSWAKEFKIMTYNIYGARLTNGQKLGESIKPYAPDFVSLQEVDKFTKRSNFKDITSDIAKELGYDYYYFQKSRDYDGGEYGISFISRYPLEKIYTYELPSLGVEKRQILIAELAKKSFGKKMLIINTHLDFKPDIKPEEMKSLEMITQFFKKDDIKFLSGDLNFLPTTTYYNEITKNWRDTYIEYNPDGKRTLSDPRIDYIFGSQSKKWKVKNSYFINDATQDWT
;
A
#
# COMPACT_ATOMS: atom_id res chain seq x y z
N MET A 1 -60.52 -47.22 -15.01
CA MET A 1 -59.38 -47.14 -14.09
C MET A 1 -58.23 -46.46 -14.86
N SER A 2 -58.05 -45.14 -14.67
CA SER A 2 -57.11 -44.33 -15.46
C SER A 2 -55.83 -44.12 -14.60
N ASN A 3 -54.72 -44.56 -15.16
CA ASN A 3 -53.40 -44.33 -14.55
C ASN A 3 -52.94 -42.89 -14.85
N LEU A 4 -52.97 -42.02 -13.83
CA LEU A 4 -52.43 -40.67 -13.87
C LEU A 4 -50.92 -40.73 -13.61
N LYS A 5 -50.08 -40.62 -14.65
CA LYS A 5 -48.64 -40.49 -14.54
C LYS A 5 -48.34 -39.09 -14.01
N LYS A 6 -47.81 -38.97 -12.77
CA LYS A 6 -47.25 -37.75 -12.21
C LYS A 6 -45.90 -37.48 -12.88
N ILE A 7 -45.83 -36.44 -13.70
CA ILE A 7 -44.57 -35.91 -14.23
C ILE A 7 -43.99 -34.97 -13.17
N LEU A 8 -42.87 -35.37 -12.57
CA LEU A 8 -42.12 -34.55 -11.63
C LEU A 8 -41.21 -33.60 -12.47
N LEU A 9 -41.61 -32.37 -12.61
CA LEU A 9 -40.81 -31.36 -13.27
C LEU A 9 -39.76 -30.83 -12.27
N SER A 10 -38.54 -31.36 -12.36
CA SER A 10 -37.39 -30.86 -11.58
C SER A 10 -36.91 -29.55 -12.19
N LEU A 11 -37.26 -28.43 -11.56
CA LEU A 11 -36.78 -27.11 -11.94
C LEU A 11 -35.34 -26.94 -11.41
N MET A 12 -34.35 -27.21 -12.26
CA MET A 12 -32.94 -26.96 -11.94
C MET A 12 -32.66 -25.47 -12.03
N ILE A 13 -32.78 -24.75 -10.92
CA ILE A 13 -32.35 -23.36 -10.84
C ILE A 13 -30.82 -23.37 -10.87
N MET A 14 -30.24 -23.17 -12.06
CA MET A 14 -28.82 -22.81 -12.18
C MET A 14 -28.64 -21.40 -11.62
N GLY A 15 -28.34 -21.31 -10.35
CA GLY A 15 -27.89 -20.08 -9.73
C GLY A 15 -26.54 -19.70 -10.33
N THR A 16 -26.54 -18.79 -11.31
CA THR A 16 -25.31 -18.11 -11.72
C THR A 16 -24.87 -17.22 -10.57
N THR A 17 -23.94 -17.71 -9.77
CA THR A 17 -23.23 -16.87 -8.80
C THR A 17 -22.40 -15.87 -9.58
N VAL A 18 -22.93 -14.67 -9.77
CA VAL A 18 -22.14 -13.54 -10.25
C VAL A 18 -21.14 -13.23 -9.12
N SER A 19 -19.94 -13.77 -9.24
CA SER A 19 -18.83 -13.41 -8.36
C SER A 19 -18.45 -11.98 -8.66
N TRP A 20 -18.98 -11.03 -7.90
CA TRP A 20 -18.52 -9.64 -7.94
C TRP A 20 -17.06 -9.62 -7.50
N ALA A 21 -16.17 -9.22 -8.39
CA ALA A 21 -14.77 -9.03 -8.04
C ALA A 21 -14.71 -8.00 -6.89
N LYS A 22 -14.13 -8.41 -5.76
CA LYS A 22 -14.01 -7.54 -4.59
C LYS A 22 -13.06 -6.40 -4.93
N GLU A 23 -13.49 -5.16 -4.72
CA GLU A 23 -12.62 -4.00 -4.81
C GLU A 23 -11.68 -3.94 -3.61
N PHE A 24 -10.46 -3.44 -3.83
CA PHE A 24 -9.47 -3.23 -2.80
C PHE A 24 -8.75 -1.91 -3.06
N LYS A 25 -8.78 -1.02 -2.08
CA LYS A 25 -8.22 0.33 -2.18
C LYS A 25 -6.92 0.40 -1.40
N ILE A 26 -5.84 0.77 -2.07
CA ILE A 26 -4.52 0.98 -1.46
C ILE A 26 -4.22 2.48 -1.51
N MET A 27 -3.74 3.01 -0.40
CA MET A 27 -3.20 4.36 -0.29
C MET A 27 -1.73 4.29 0.11
N THR A 28 -0.90 5.16 -0.44
CA THR A 28 0.45 5.44 0.06
C THR A 28 0.55 6.91 0.43
N TYR A 29 1.20 7.21 1.56
CA TYR A 29 1.30 8.58 2.06
C TYR A 29 2.57 8.77 2.90
N ASN A 30 3.48 9.61 2.42
CA ASN A 30 4.58 10.13 3.23
C ASN A 30 4.01 11.26 4.10
N ILE A 31 3.96 11.04 5.43
CA ILE A 31 3.28 11.93 6.39
C ILE A 31 4.22 12.99 7.02
N TYR A 32 5.47 13.05 6.58
CA TYR A 32 6.43 14.04 7.05
C TYR A 32 6.56 14.11 8.59
N GLY A 33 6.48 12.96 9.28
CA GLY A 33 6.54 12.88 10.74
C GLY A 33 5.34 13.51 11.44
N ALA A 34 4.24 13.75 10.74
CA ALA A 34 3.09 14.51 11.22
C ALA A 34 3.45 15.93 11.76
N ARG A 35 4.53 16.55 11.22
CA ARG A 35 5.05 17.84 11.71
C ARG A 35 4.08 19.00 11.56
N LEU A 36 3.20 18.95 10.57
CA LEU A 36 2.23 19.98 10.25
C LEU A 36 0.88 19.76 10.93
N THR A 37 0.69 18.59 11.58
CA THR A 37 -0.60 18.19 12.12
C THR A 37 -0.40 17.12 13.23
N ASN A 38 -1.34 16.21 13.40
CA ASN A 38 -1.24 15.08 14.33
C ASN A 38 -1.90 13.83 13.73
N GLY A 39 -1.71 12.68 14.38
CA GLY A 39 -2.24 11.41 13.91
C GLY A 39 -3.77 11.39 13.75
N GLN A 40 -4.52 12.01 14.65
CA GLN A 40 -5.96 12.10 14.56
C GLN A 40 -6.39 12.85 13.29
N LYS A 41 -5.88 14.06 13.07
CA LYS A 41 -6.21 14.86 11.88
C LYS A 41 -5.80 14.18 10.57
N LEU A 42 -4.66 13.47 10.56
CA LEU A 42 -4.28 12.65 9.42
C LEU A 42 -5.31 11.53 9.18
N GLY A 43 -5.77 10.86 10.24
CA GLY A 43 -6.83 9.87 10.14
C GLY A 43 -8.15 10.46 9.60
N GLU A 44 -8.57 11.62 10.10
CA GLU A 44 -9.75 12.37 9.62
C GLU A 44 -9.63 12.69 8.12
N SER A 45 -8.45 13.07 7.65
CA SER A 45 -8.21 13.39 6.23
C SER A 45 -8.18 12.15 5.31
N ILE A 46 -7.73 11.01 5.81
CA ILE A 46 -7.70 9.73 5.09
C ILE A 46 -9.10 9.09 5.01
N LYS A 47 -9.89 9.23 6.07
CA LYS A 47 -11.19 8.56 6.26
C LYS A 47 -12.19 8.68 5.10
N PRO A 48 -12.37 9.86 4.44
CA PRO A 48 -13.31 10.02 3.32
C PRO A 48 -13.00 9.11 2.13
N TYR A 49 -11.73 8.76 1.92
CA TYR A 49 -11.30 7.88 0.82
C TYR A 49 -11.55 6.40 1.13
N ALA A 50 -11.76 6.06 2.40
CA ALA A 50 -12.04 4.71 2.89
C ALA A 50 -11.06 3.66 2.29
N PRO A 51 -9.72 3.85 2.40
CA PRO A 51 -8.76 2.88 1.91
C PRO A 51 -8.87 1.57 2.70
N ASP A 52 -8.63 0.44 2.04
CA ASP A 52 -8.57 -0.86 2.70
C ASP A 52 -7.18 -1.13 3.30
N PHE A 53 -6.17 -0.43 2.76
CA PHE A 53 -4.79 -0.50 3.22
C PHE A 53 -4.10 0.85 3.03
N VAL A 54 -3.36 1.29 4.04
CA VAL A 54 -2.58 2.53 4.02
C VAL A 54 -1.12 2.21 4.30
N SER A 55 -0.24 2.53 3.36
CA SER A 55 1.22 2.51 3.53
C SER A 55 1.70 3.90 3.92
N LEU A 56 2.38 4.01 5.04
CA LEU A 56 2.87 5.27 5.59
C LEU A 56 4.39 5.32 5.61
N GLN A 57 4.96 6.45 5.21
CA GLN A 57 6.37 6.72 5.27
C GLN A 57 6.60 7.95 6.18
N GLU A 58 7.82 8.08 6.70
CA GLU A 58 8.19 9.12 7.66
C GLU A 58 7.31 9.17 8.90
N VAL A 59 7.18 8.05 9.56
CA VAL A 59 6.28 7.90 10.71
C VAL A 59 7.04 8.06 12.02
N ASP A 60 6.56 8.96 12.86
CA ASP A 60 7.03 9.12 14.23
C ASP A 60 6.28 8.20 15.20
N LYS A 61 7.00 7.67 16.18
CA LYS A 61 6.44 6.92 17.27
C LYS A 61 7.09 7.34 18.59
N PHE A 62 6.30 7.93 19.49
CA PHE A 62 6.71 8.42 20.81
C PHE A 62 7.83 9.46 20.78
N THR A 63 8.03 10.20 19.66
CA THR A 63 8.98 11.30 19.58
C THR A 63 8.47 12.52 20.35
N LYS A 64 9.39 13.41 20.79
CA LYS A 64 8.99 14.68 21.43
C LYS A 64 8.13 15.52 20.48
N ARG A 65 8.53 15.63 19.21
CA ARG A 65 7.78 16.42 18.21
C ARG A 65 6.40 15.87 17.91
N SER A 66 6.14 14.58 18.12
CA SER A 66 4.80 13.99 18.04
C SER A 66 4.04 14.01 19.37
N ASN A 67 4.52 14.79 20.37
CA ASN A 67 3.99 14.81 21.72
C ASN A 67 3.91 13.41 22.35
N PHE A 68 4.92 12.59 22.10
CA PHE A 68 5.01 11.19 22.57
C PHE A 68 3.84 10.31 22.16
N LYS A 69 3.23 10.59 20.98
CA LYS A 69 2.14 9.80 20.41
C LYS A 69 2.67 8.73 19.47
N ASP A 70 1.94 7.62 19.38
CA ASP A 70 2.08 6.63 18.31
C ASP A 70 1.19 7.07 17.14
N ILE A 71 1.80 7.73 16.15
CA ILE A 71 1.07 8.32 15.02
C ILE A 71 0.32 7.24 14.22
N THR A 72 0.90 6.05 14.05
CA THR A 72 0.22 4.94 13.36
C THR A 72 -1.05 4.52 14.10
N SER A 73 -0.95 4.36 15.42
CA SER A 73 -2.08 3.98 16.27
C SER A 73 -3.19 5.03 16.25
N ASP A 74 -2.84 6.33 16.31
CA ASP A 74 -3.80 7.41 16.29
C ASP A 74 -4.58 7.43 14.96
N ILE A 75 -3.89 7.28 13.82
CA ILE A 75 -4.52 7.17 12.49
C ILE A 75 -5.42 5.93 12.42
N ALA A 76 -4.92 4.77 12.85
CA ALA A 76 -5.67 3.51 12.83
C ALA A 76 -6.97 3.61 13.64
N LYS A 77 -6.89 4.21 14.83
CA LYS A 77 -8.06 4.46 15.70
C LYS A 77 -9.09 5.35 15.03
N GLU A 78 -8.67 6.44 14.36
CA GLU A 78 -9.59 7.34 13.67
C GLU A 78 -10.27 6.67 12.47
N LEU A 79 -9.55 5.78 11.77
CA LEU A 79 -10.10 4.98 10.67
C LEU A 79 -11.02 3.85 11.17
N GLY A 80 -10.94 3.46 12.45
CA GLY A 80 -11.63 2.29 13.00
C GLY A 80 -11.02 0.96 12.52
N TYR A 81 -9.70 0.89 12.35
CA TYR A 81 -8.98 -0.29 11.87
C TYR A 81 -8.09 -0.88 12.96
N ASP A 82 -8.19 -2.20 13.16
CA ASP A 82 -7.51 -2.91 14.25
C ASP A 82 -6.12 -3.42 13.87
N TYR A 83 -5.80 -3.50 12.57
CA TYR A 83 -4.57 -4.12 12.09
C TYR A 83 -3.60 -3.05 11.61
N TYR A 84 -2.51 -2.87 12.34
CA TYR A 84 -1.43 -1.96 11.94
C TYR A 84 -0.09 -2.47 12.46
N TYR A 85 0.99 -2.00 11.86
CA TYR A 85 2.35 -2.34 12.26
C TYR A 85 3.30 -1.19 11.93
N PHE A 86 4.23 -0.93 12.84
CA PHE A 86 5.31 0.04 12.69
C PHE A 86 6.65 -0.70 12.64
N GLN A 87 7.49 -0.39 11.64
CA GLN A 87 8.87 -0.86 11.54
C GLN A 87 9.80 0.30 11.81
N LYS A 88 10.56 0.19 12.90
CA LYS A 88 11.56 1.17 13.30
C LYS A 88 12.71 1.23 12.30
N SER A 89 13.07 2.43 11.86
CA SER A 89 14.22 2.77 11.03
C SER A 89 15.41 3.25 11.88
N ARG A 90 15.11 4.07 12.88
CA ARG A 90 16.10 4.63 13.81
C ARG A 90 15.45 5.12 15.10
N ASP A 91 16.30 5.34 16.11
CA ASP A 91 15.94 6.20 17.23
C ASP A 91 15.93 7.65 16.78
N TYR A 92 14.93 8.40 17.20
CA TYR A 92 14.79 9.79 16.81
C TYR A 92 14.01 10.60 17.85
N ASP A 93 14.54 11.77 18.21
CA ASP A 93 13.88 12.77 19.07
C ASP A 93 13.24 12.18 20.36
N GLY A 94 13.94 11.24 20.99
CA GLY A 94 13.49 10.57 22.23
C GLY A 94 12.48 9.45 22.03
N GLY A 95 12.14 9.12 20.80
CA GLY A 95 11.31 8.01 20.40
C GLY A 95 11.87 7.30 19.18
N GLU A 96 11.01 6.87 18.28
CA GLU A 96 11.36 6.09 17.08
C GLU A 96 10.81 6.76 15.81
N TYR A 97 11.49 6.50 14.68
CA TYR A 97 11.09 6.94 13.36
C TYR A 97 11.20 5.77 12.37
N GLY A 98 10.28 5.68 11.43
CA GLY A 98 10.28 4.58 10.49
C GLY A 98 9.15 4.62 9.45
N ILE A 99 8.71 3.43 9.04
CA ILE A 99 7.58 3.23 8.14
C ILE A 99 6.51 2.40 8.83
N SER A 100 5.27 2.51 8.39
CA SER A 100 4.18 1.72 8.96
C SER A 100 3.11 1.39 7.93
N PHE A 101 2.20 0.53 8.30
CA PHE A 101 0.96 0.34 7.56
C PHE A 101 -0.25 0.20 8.50
N ILE A 102 -1.42 0.44 7.92
CA ILE A 102 -2.72 0.23 8.56
C ILE A 102 -3.59 -0.56 7.59
N SER A 103 -4.30 -1.57 8.08
CA SER A 103 -5.14 -2.46 7.28
C SER A 103 -6.53 -2.61 7.89
N ARG A 104 -7.57 -2.53 7.04
CA ARG A 104 -8.94 -2.89 7.41
C ARG A 104 -9.10 -4.40 7.62
N TYR A 105 -8.25 -5.20 6.97
CA TYR A 105 -8.35 -6.65 6.95
C TYR A 105 -7.28 -7.30 7.81
N PRO A 106 -7.60 -8.47 8.40
CA PRO A 106 -6.63 -9.20 9.20
C PRO A 106 -5.43 -9.65 8.36
N LEU A 107 -4.29 -9.71 9.04
CA LEU A 107 -3.01 -10.11 8.48
C LEU A 107 -2.74 -11.58 8.80
N GLU A 108 -2.13 -12.29 7.85
CA GLU A 108 -1.60 -13.64 8.03
C GLU A 108 -0.18 -13.61 8.57
N LYS A 109 0.65 -12.74 7.95
CA LYS A 109 2.06 -12.55 8.29
C LYS A 109 2.52 -11.12 8.02
N ILE A 110 3.56 -10.73 8.74
CA ILE A 110 4.32 -9.50 8.53
C ILE A 110 5.78 -9.90 8.32
N TYR A 111 6.41 -9.29 7.31
CA TYR A 111 7.83 -9.47 7.04
C TYR A 111 8.50 -8.10 7.05
N THR A 112 9.66 -8.03 7.69
CA THR A 112 10.48 -6.82 7.81
C THR A 112 11.87 -7.09 7.27
N TYR A 113 12.36 -6.21 6.40
CA TYR A 113 13.71 -6.29 5.86
C TYR A 113 14.37 -4.93 5.93
N GLU A 114 15.66 -4.91 6.18
CA GLU A 114 16.48 -3.72 5.98
C GLU A 114 17.02 -3.71 4.56
N LEU A 115 17.11 -2.52 3.98
CA LEU A 115 17.76 -2.25 2.71
C LEU A 115 19.17 -1.68 2.94
N PRO A 116 20.06 -1.78 1.98
CA PRO A 116 21.29 -1.00 1.98
C PRO A 116 20.97 0.47 2.24
N SER A 117 21.72 1.13 3.12
CA SER A 117 21.41 2.49 3.56
C SER A 117 22.68 3.28 3.84
N LEU A 118 22.66 4.57 3.55
CA LEU A 118 23.72 5.50 3.88
C LEU A 118 23.33 6.27 5.15
N GLY A 119 24.11 6.10 6.22
CA GLY A 119 23.90 6.81 7.48
C GLY A 119 23.03 6.08 8.49
N VAL A 120 22.46 6.85 9.43
CA VAL A 120 21.74 6.32 10.59
C VAL A 120 20.32 5.88 10.31
N GLU A 121 19.69 6.48 9.28
CA GLU A 121 18.34 6.11 8.88
C GLU A 121 18.38 4.87 8.00
N LYS A 122 17.88 3.76 8.54
CA LYS A 122 17.79 2.51 7.78
C LYS A 122 16.62 2.55 6.81
N ARG A 123 16.89 2.31 5.54
CA ARG A 123 15.84 2.06 4.56
C ARG A 123 15.31 0.65 4.71
N GLN A 124 14.05 0.44 4.39
CA GLN A 124 13.34 -0.75 4.82
C GLN A 124 12.31 -1.18 3.80
N ILE A 125 11.98 -2.48 3.87
CA ILE A 125 10.81 -3.06 3.24
C ILE A 125 9.94 -3.66 4.34
N LEU A 126 8.68 -3.25 4.39
CA LEU A 126 7.67 -3.77 5.29
C LEU A 126 6.57 -4.43 4.46
N ILE A 127 6.36 -5.73 4.65
CA ILE A 127 5.40 -6.51 3.85
C ILE A 127 4.29 -7.04 4.75
N ALA A 128 3.05 -6.76 4.37
CA ALA A 128 1.86 -7.35 4.95
C ALA A 128 1.33 -8.45 4.02
N GLU A 129 1.21 -9.67 4.53
CA GLU A 129 0.44 -10.73 3.90
C GLU A 129 -0.99 -10.71 4.43
N LEU A 130 -1.97 -10.38 3.59
CA LEU A 130 -3.37 -10.34 3.98
C LEU A 130 -3.93 -11.74 4.14
N ALA A 131 -4.78 -11.94 5.15
CA ALA A 131 -5.39 -13.23 5.43
C ALA A 131 -6.17 -13.73 4.20
N LYS A 132 -5.80 -14.92 3.72
CA LYS A 132 -6.40 -15.55 2.53
C LYS A 132 -7.93 -15.62 2.60
N LYS A 133 -8.50 -15.80 3.80
CA LYS A 133 -9.96 -15.83 4.02
C LYS A 133 -10.66 -14.54 3.58
N SER A 134 -9.96 -13.40 3.55
CA SER A 134 -10.53 -12.11 3.18
C SER A 134 -10.74 -11.96 1.67
N PHE A 135 -9.92 -12.61 0.85
CA PHE A 135 -9.89 -12.43 -0.61
C PHE A 135 -9.89 -13.75 -1.41
N GLY A 136 -9.87 -14.90 -0.75
CA GLY A 136 -9.74 -16.22 -1.40
C GLY A 136 -8.37 -16.46 -2.06
N LYS A 137 -7.48 -15.48 -2.03
CA LYS A 137 -6.15 -15.50 -2.67
C LYS A 137 -5.12 -14.88 -1.74
N LYS A 138 -3.86 -15.29 -1.89
CA LYS A 138 -2.74 -14.64 -1.23
C LYS A 138 -2.52 -13.26 -1.86
N MET A 139 -2.47 -12.24 -1.02
CA MET A 139 -2.19 -10.86 -1.40
C MET A 139 -1.12 -10.27 -0.47
N LEU A 140 -0.13 -9.66 -1.06
CA LEU A 140 0.99 -9.02 -0.36
C LEU A 140 0.98 -7.54 -0.67
N ILE A 141 1.04 -6.71 0.38
CA ILE A 141 1.24 -5.27 0.24
C ILE A 141 2.61 -4.95 0.81
N ILE A 142 3.43 -4.33 -0.01
CA ILE A 142 4.82 -3.99 0.26
C ILE A 142 4.90 -2.48 0.42
N ASN A 143 5.37 -2.03 1.56
CA ASN A 143 5.66 -0.62 1.83
C ASN A 143 7.17 -0.40 1.90
N THR A 144 7.66 0.66 1.26
CA THR A 144 9.06 1.08 1.33
C THR A 144 9.20 2.59 1.28
N HIS A 145 10.31 3.09 1.78
CA HIS A 145 10.79 4.46 1.60
C HIS A 145 12.26 4.38 1.21
N LEU A 146 12.55 4.55 -0.09
CA LEU A 146 13.92 4.48 -0.61
C LEU A 146 14.68 5.77 -0.31
N ASP A 147 16.01 5.71 -0.32
CA ASP A 147 16.84 6.90 -0.10
C ASP A 147 16.68 7.89 -1.26
N PHE A 148 16.76 9.18 -0.98
CA PHE A 148 16.79 10.23 -2.01
C PHE A 148 18.14 10.31 -2.71
N LYS A 149 19.20 9.73 -2.12
CA LYS A 149 20.57 9.77 -2.67
C LYS A 149 20.70 8.78 -3.83
N PRO A 150 21.19 9.23 -5.00
CA PRO A 150 21.31 8.36 -6.17
C PRO A 150 22.36 7.27 -6.01
N ASP A 151 23.40 7.49 -5.19
CA ASP A 151 24.55 6.58 -5.05
C ASP A 151 24.18 5.22 -4.47
N ILE A 152 23.18 5.15 -3.57
CA ILE A 152 22.71 3.91 -2.94
C ILE A 152 21.53 3.26 -3.68
N LYS A 153 20.87 4.01 -4.57
CA LYS A 153 19.65 3.58 -5.25
C LYS A 153 19.79 2.24 -6.01
N PRO A 154 20.89 1.97 -6.73
CA PRO A 154 21.06 0.69 -7.42
C PRO A 154 21.02 -0.51 -6.47
N GLU A 155 21.68 -0.42 -5.31
CA GLU A 155 21.72 -1.47 -4.30
C GLU A 155 20.35 -1.66 -3.63
N GLU A 156 19.64 -0.56 -3.34
CA GLU A 156 18.27 -0.61 -2.82
C GLU A 156 17.33 -1.31 -3.81
N MET A 157 17.37 -0.92 -5.08
CA MET A 157 16.53 -1.49 -6.14
C MET A 157 16.82 -2.97 -6.35
N LYS A 158 18.08 -3.37 -6.35
CA LYS A 158 18.49 -4.77 -6.45
C LYS A 158 17.98 -5.58 -5.26
N SER A 159 18.10 -5.04 -4.04
CA SER A 159 17.63 -5.71 -2.81
C SER A 159 16.11 -5.81 -2.78
N LEU A 160 15.39 -4.76 -3.19
CA LEU A 160 13.94 -4.76 -3.33
C LEU A 160 13.47 -5.86 -4.31
N GLU A 161 14.12 -5.98 -5.45
CA GLU A 161 13.83 -7.02 -6.44
C GLU A 161 14.07 -8.41 -5.86
N MET A 162 15.24 -8.66 -5.26
CA MET A 162 15.59 -9.94 -4.63
C MET A 162 14.55 -10.34 -3.58
N ILE A 163 14.19 -9.44 -2.66
CA ILE A 163 13.22 -9.71 -1.59
C ILE A 163 11.85 -10.04 -2.18
N THR A 164 11.41 -9.31 -3.19
CA THR A 164 10.10 -9.55 -3.81
C THR A 164 10.03 -10.83 -4.63
N GLN A 165 11.16 -11.36 -5.09
CA GLN A 165 11.28 -12.64 -5.79
C GLN A 165 11.14 -13.87 -4.87
N PHE A 166 11.31 -13.74 -3.54
CA PHE A 166 11.01 -14.83 -2.60
C PHE A 166 9.53 -15.23 -2.60
N PHE A 167 8.64 -14.34 -3.04
CA PHE A 167 7.22 -14.62 -3.14
C PHE A 167 6.88 -15.17 -4.53
N LYS A 168 5.93 -16.08 -4.59
CA LYS A 168 5.53 -16.72 -5.86
C LYS A 168 5.19 -15.68 -6.91
N LYS A 169 5.60 -15.92 -8.16
CA LYS A 169 5.32 -15.04 -9.30
C LYS A 169 3.82 -14.75 -9.45
N ASP A 170 2.99 -15.75 -9.19
CA ASP A 170 1.53 -15.69 -9.31
C ASP A 170 0.81 -15.03 -8.15
N ASP A 171 1.50 -14.72 -7.05
CA ASP A 171 0.88 -14.00 -5.93
C ASP A 171 0.50 -12.58 -6.38
N ILE A 172 -0.63 -12.09 -5.88
CA ILE A 172 -0.99 -10.70 -6.06
C ILE A 172 -0.10 -9.89 -5.13
N LYS A 173 0.75 -9.03 -5.71
CA LYS A 173 1.65 -8.17 -4.95
C LYS A 173 1.44 -6.73 -5.38
N PHE A 174 1.37 -5.83 -4.40
CA PHE A 174 1.41 -4.40 -4.62
C PHE A 174 2.61 -3.83 -3.87
N LEU A 175 3.39 -3.01 -4.54
CA LEU A 175 4.49 -2.24 -3.98
C LEU A 175 4.05 -0.79 -3.92
N SER A 176 4.08 -0.20 -2.75
CA SER A 176 3.68 1.18 -2.51
C SER A 176 4.74 1.90 -1.67
N GLY A 177 4.83 3.21 -1.82
CA GLY A 177 5.73 4.03 -1.02
C GLY A 177 6.32 5.20 -1.77
N ASP A 178 7.14 5.95 -1.04
CA ASP A 178 8.00 6.99 -1.56
C ASP A 178 9.31 6.34 -2.06
N LEU A 179 9.48 6.27 -3.37
CA LEU A 179 10.64 5.65 -3.98
C LEU A 179 11.74 6.65 -4.32
N ASN A 180 11.50 7.94 -4.08
CA ASN A 180 12.48 9.00 -4.27
C ASN A 180 13.17 8.98 -5.65
N PHE A 181 12.41 8.65 -6.71
CA PHE A 181 12.86 8.80 -8.10
C PHE A 181 11.71 9.21 -9.02
N LEU A 182 12.03 9.85 -10.11
CA LEU A 182 11.06 10.34 -11.10
C LEU A 182 10.75 9.27 -12.17
N PRO A 183 9.60 9.36 -12.85
CA PRO A 183 9.28 8.48 -13.98
C PRO A 183 10.22 8.61 -15.18
N THR A 184 11.05 9.64 -15.21
CA THR A 184 12.05 9.90 -16.27
C THR A 184 13.39 9.22 -16.02
N THR A 185 13.56 8.54 -14.86
CA THR A 185 14.84 7.93 -14.47
C THR A 185 14.98 6.50 -14.98
N THR A 186 16.23 6.03 -15.04
CA THR A 186 16.53 4.61 -15.33
C THR A 186 15.91 3.67 -14.29
N TYR A 187 15.80 4.08 -13.03
CA TYR A 187 15.19 3.30 -11.94
C TYR A 187 13.72 2.98 -12.21
N TYR A 188 12.97 3.95 -12.73
CA TYR A 188 11.59 3.74 -13.15
C TYR A 188 11.51 2.73 -14.30
N ASN A 189 12.38 2.86 -15.30
CA ASN A 189 12.44 1.92 -16.42
C ASN A 189 12.77 0.49 -15.96
N GLU A 190 13.66 0.35 -14.96
CA GLU A 190 14.01 -0.96 -14.39
C GLU A 190 12.83 -1.58 -13.64
N ILE A 191 12.18 -0.84 -12.74
CA ILE A 191 11.09 -1.41 -11.94
C ILE A 191 9.88 -1.78 -12.81
N THR A 192 9.58 -1.02 -13.85
CA THR A 192 8.44 -1.28 -14.74
C THR A 192 8.64 -2.48 -15.66
N LYS A 193 9.83 -3.09 -15.74
CA LYS A 193 10.02 -4.40 -16.38
C LYS A 193 9.26 -5.52 -15.67
N ASN A 194 9.14 -5.43 -14.33
CA ASN A 194 8.57 -6.48 -13.49
C ASN A 194 7.26 -6.06 -12.80
N TRP A 195 6.96 -4.76 -12.80
CA TRP A 195 5.81 -4.18 -12.13
C TRP A 195 4.98 -3.32 -13.07
N ARG A 196 3.68 -3.29 -12.85
CA ARG A 196 2.73 -2.43 -13.57
C ARG A 196 2.50 -1.16 -12.76
N ASP A 197 2.73 0.01 -13.33
CA ASP A 197 2.41 1.29 -12.70
C ASP A 197 0.90 1.52 -12.75
N THR A 198 0.23 1.47 -11.61
CA THR A 198 -1.23 1.58 -11.53
C THR A 198 -1.74 2.94 -11.98
N TYR A 199 -0.95 4.00 -11.78
CA TYR A 199 -1.34 5.34 -12.22
C TYR A 199 -1.32 5.49 -13.75
N ILE A 200 -0.25 5.03 -14.39
CA ILE A 200 -0.14 5.08 -15.86
C ILE A 200 -1.14 4.12 -16.52
N GLU A 201 -1.40 2.97 -15.91
CA GLU A 201 -2.39 2.02 -16.44
C GLU A 201 -3.80 2.60 -16.46
N TYR A 202 -4.16 3.40 -15.45
CA TYR A 202 -5.45 4.08 -15.38
C TYR A 202 -5.48 5.40 -16.19
N ASN A 203 -4.34 6.11 -16.26
CA ASN A 203 -4.19 7.40 -16.92
C ASN A 203 -3.15 7.29 -18.07
N PRO A 204 -3.48 6.62 -19.19
CA PRO A 204 -2.50 6.31 -20.24
C PRO A 204 -1.90 7.55 -20.89
N ASP A 205 -2.61 8.67 -20.86
CA ASP A 205 -2.09 9.94 -21.41
C ASP A 205 -0.96 10.54 -20.56
N GLY A 206 -0.68 9.98 -19.38
CA GLY A 206 0.34 10.43 -18.46
C GLY A 206 0.17 11.87 -17.95
N LYS A 207 -0.96 12.48 -18.27
CA LYS A 207 -1.27 13.85 -17.85
C LYS A 207 -1.43 13.89 -16.34
N ARG A 208 -0.44 14.48 -15.70
CA ARG A 208 -0.51 14.82 -14.28
C ARG A 208 -1.18 16.17 -14.11
N THR A 209 -2.08 16.24 -13.15
CA THR A 209 -2.67 17.51 -12.71
C THR A 209 -1.84 18.18 -11.62
N LEU A 210 -0.78 17.50 -11.12
CA LEU A 210 0.08 17.98 -10.05
C LEU A 210 1.30 18.73 -10.58
N SER A 211 1.63 19.85 -9.94
CA SER A 211 2.83 20.64 -10.20
C SER A 211 4.11 19.94 -9.75
N ASP A 212 4.00 19.04 -8.74
CA ASP A 212 5.15 18.42 -8.11
C ASP A 212 5.61 17.15 -8.82
N PRO A 213 6.91 16.82 -8.76
CA PRO A 213 7.45 15.60 -9.32
C PRO A 213 6.86 14.37 -8.63
N ARG A 214 6.50 13.35 -9.41
CA ARG A 214 5.97 12.08 -8.88
C ARG A 214 7.11 11.22 -8.38
N ILE A 215 7.15 10.95 -7.08
CA ILE A 215 8.09 10.07 -6.40
C ILE A 215 7.38 8.98 -5.58
N ASP A 216 6.08 9.17 -5.33
CA ASP A 216 5.21 8.19 -4.70
C ASP A 216 4.55 7.31 -5.74
N TYR A 217 4.50 6.00 -5.46
CA TYR A 217 4.00 5.02 -6.41
C TYR A 217 3.17 3.94 -5.73
N ILE A 218 2.23 3.40 -6.51
CA ILE A 218 1.61 2.10 -6.26
C ILE A 218 1.81 1.28 -7.53
N PHE A 219 2.67 0.28 -7.43
CA PHE A 219 2.90 -0.69 -8.49
C PHE A 219 2.19 -2.00 -8.17
N GLY A 220 1.71 -2.70 -9.17
CA GLY A 220 1.16 -4.04 -9.01
C GLY A 220 1.95 -5.09 -9.78
N SER A 221 1.99 -6.33 -9.27
CA SER A 221 2.66 -7.44 -9.95
C SER A 221 2.07 -7.73 -11.33
N GLN A 222 2.89 -8.31 -12.23
CA GLN A 222 2.49 -8.76 -13.58
C GLN A 222 1.53 -9.97 -13.50
N SER A 223 0.36 -9.80 -12.89
CA SER A 223 -0.64 -10.84 -12.69
C SER A 223 -1.97 -10.48 -13.34
N LYS A 224 -2.60 -11.44 -14.01
CA LYS A 224 -3.96 -11.29 -14.57
C LYS A 224 -5.07 -11.44 -13.51
N LYS A 225 -4.70 -11.68 -12.24
CA LYS A 225 -5.66 -11.91 -11.14
C LYS A 225 -6.28 -10.63 -10.59
N TRP A 226 -5.81 -9.47 -11.04
CA TRP A 226 -6.27 -8.15 -10.65
C TRP A 226 -6.26 -7.18 -11.84
N LYS A 227 -6.97 -6.06 -11.72
CA LYS A 227 -6.97 -4.95 -12.67
C LYS A 227 -7.14 -3.63 -11.94
N VAL A 228 -6.60 -2.56 -12.48
CA VAL A 228 -6.84 -1.20 -11.98
C VAL A 228 -8.26 -0.80 -12.32
N LYS A 229 -8.99 -0.26 -11.36
CA LYS A 229 -10.31 0.37 -11.57
C LYS A 229 -10.21 1.88 -11.55
N ASN A 230 -9.35 2.39 -10.68
CA ASN A 230 -9.09 3.81 -10.51
C ASN A 230 -7.70 4.00 -9.90
N SER A 231 -7.01 5.07 -10.29
CA SER A 231 -5.73 5.47 -9.68
C SER A 231 -5.56 6.98 -9.86
N TYR A 232 -5.38 7.70 -8.76
CA TYR A 232 -5.29 9.15 -8.76
C TYR A 232 -4.45 9.65 -7.58
N PHE A 233 -3.97 10.86 -7.69
CA PHE A 233 -3.38 11.59 -6.57
C PHE A 233 -4.45 12.36 -5.84
N ILE A 234 -4.40 12.32 -4.51
CA ILE A 234 -5.21 13.19 -3.68
C ILE A 234 -4.51 14.53 -3.66
N ASN A 235 -5.09 15.49 -4.34
CA ASN A 235 -4.67 16.88 -4.34
C ASN A 235 -5.89 17.72 -3.96
N ASP A 236 -6.20 17.70 -2.67
CA ASP A 236 -7.28 18.53 -2.16
C ASP A 236 -6.72 19.88 -1.74
N ALA A 237 -6.74 20.81 -2.71
CA ALA A 237 -6.37 22.20 -2.46
C ALA A 237 -7.30 22.90 -1.43
N THR A 238 -8.38 22.23 -1.01
CA THR A 238 -9.32 22.74 0.00
C THR A 238 -8.97 22.27 1.40
N GLN A 239 -8.10 21.27 1.55
CA GLN A 239 -7.60 20.83 2.85
C GLN A 239 -6.35 21.64 3.21
N ASP A 240 -6.54 22.55 4.15
CA ASP A 240 -5.46 23.29 4.77
C ASP A 240 -4.64 22.31 5.66
N TRP A 241 -3.53 21.83 5.13
CA TRP A 241 -2.60 20.90 5.83
C TRP A 241 -1.67 21.64 6.81
N THR A 242 -1.92 22.95 7.04
CA THR A 242 -1.14 23.81 7.95
C THR A 242 -1.68 23.80 9.37
#